data_d537afaaf1329a5344a77f49d5031b32
#
_entry.id   d537afaaf1329a5344a77f49d5031b32
#
_cell.length_a   1.000
_cell.length_b   1.000
_cell.length_c   1.000
_cell.angle_alpha   90.00
_cell.angle_beta   90.00
_cell.angle_gamma   90.00
#
_symmetry.space_group_name_H-M   'P 1'
#
loop_
_entity.id
_entity.type
_entity.pdbx_description
1 polymer ?
#
loop_
_entity_poly.entity_id
_entity_poly.type
_entity_poly.pdbx_seq_one_letter_code
_entity_poly.pdbx_strand_id
1 'polypeptide(L)'
;MEAGISVRKLTQTDSGSYRALMLRGYSEHDTAFTSTFEERATKLVEWWTRRLQDPTTVTLGAFDAGDSLIGTARLEAYQRTRERHKVTLTAMYVMKDHASGGVGRKLLDEALSEARRLNGIEIINLTVTADNLPAVRLYSKVGFQTFGREIRAIKTPGAYLDKLHMWRPVSADYVTQG
;
A
#
# COMPACT_ATOMS: atom_id res chain seq x y z
N MET A 1 3.07 -20.62 18.02
CA MET A 1 2.28 -19.43 18.44
C MET A 1 2.53 -18.35 17.41
N GLU A 2 1.53 -17.96 16.64
CA GLU A 2 1.66 -16.78 15.80
C GLU A 2 1.95 -15.59 16.70
N ALA A 3 3.10 -14.95 16.51
CA ALA A 3 3.39 -13.68 17.17
C ALA A 3 2.19 -12.75 16.91
N GLY A 4 1.60 -12.19 17.96
CA GLY A 4 0.36 -11.42 17.90
C GLY A 4 0.53 -10.16 17.05
N ILE A 5 0.32 -10.30 15.73
CA ILE A 5 0.32 -9.18 14.80
C ILE A 5 -1.08 -8.56 14.81
N SER A 6 -1.17 -7.27 15.15
CA SER A 6 -2.37 -6.46 15.07
C SER A 6 -2.30 -5.49 13.89
N VAL A 7 -3.44 -5.16 13.29
CA VAL A 7 -3.55 -4.14 12.25
C VAL A 7 -4.58 -3.11 12.66
N ARG A 8 -4.22 -1.83 12.59
CA ARG A 8 -5.14 -0.70 12.89
C ARG A 8 -4.88 0.50 11.99
N LYS A 9 -5.82 1.42 11.95
CA LYS A 9 -5.61 2.73 11.30
C LYS A 9 -4.54 3.51 12.05
N LEU A 10 -3.65 4.13 11.28
CA LEU A 10 -2.69 5.09 11.81
C LEU A 10 -3.38 6.45 12.01
N THR A 11 -2.97 7.14 13.06
CA THR A 11 -3.41 8.48 13.42
C THR A 11 -2.24 9.45 13.42
N GLN A 12 -2.51 10.72 13.66
CA GLN A 12 -1.44 11.73 13.75
C GLN A 12 -0.36 11.39 14.80
N THR A 13 -0.71 10.65 15.86
CA THR A 13 0.25 10.24 16.91
C THR A 13 1.27 9.23 16.40
N ASP A 14 0.97 8.53 15.30
CA ASP A 14 1.85 7.57 14.67
C ASP A 14 2.82 8.19 13.66
N SER A 15 2.80 9.53 13.45
CA SER A 15 3.54 10.19 12.38
C SER A 15 5.04 9.94 12.41
N GLY A 16 5.63 9.90 13.61
CA GLY A 16 7.06 9.62 13.79
C GLY A 16 7.44 8.21 13.38
N SER A 17 6.73 7.21 13.89
CA SER A 17 6.96 5.80 13.56
C SER A 17 6.62 5.50 12.10
N TYR A 18 5.56 6.12 11.55
CA TYR A 18 5.21 5.98 10.14
C TYR A 18 6.30 6.57 9.22
N ARG A 19 6.83 7.76 9.56
CA ARG A 19 7.98 8.35 8.86
C ARG A 19 9.18 7.41 8.88
N ALA A 20 9.55 6.91 10.05
CA ALA A 20 10.70 6.01 10.21
C ALA A 20 10.53 4.72 9.38
N LEU A 21 9.34 4.10 9.45
CA LEU A 21 9.01 2.89 8.68
C LEU A 21 9.11 3.14 7.17
N MET A 22 8.51 4.21 6.66
CA MET A 22 8.53 4.52 5.23
C MET A 22 9.92 4.86 4.72
N LEU A 23 10.72 5.62 5.49
CA LEU A 23 12.11 5.91 5.11
C LEU A 23 12.96 4.63 5.06
N ARG A 24 12.74 3.70 5.99
CA ARG A 24 13.36 2.37 5.91
C ARG A 24 12.94 1.63 4.64
N GLY A 25 11.66 1.65 4.30
CA GLY A 25 11.13 1.03 3.08
C GLY A 25 11.75 1.58 1.81
N TYR A 26 11.87 2.90 1.68
CA TYR A 26 12.53 3.54 0.53
C TYR A 26 14.01 3.17 0.42
N SER A 27 14.70 3.00 1.55
CA SER A 27 16.11 2.60 1.57
C SER A 27 16.32 1.10 1.26
N GLU A 28 15.44 0.23 1.77
CA GLU A 28 15.56 -1.24 1.59
C GLU A 28 15.04 -1.73 0.23
N HIS A 29 14.07 -1.00 -0.36
CA HIS A 29 13.37 -1.38 -1.59
C HIS A 29 13.22 -0.19 -2.54
N ASP A 30 14.34 0.39 -2.94
CA ASP A 30 14.42 1.56 -3.82
C ASP A 30 13.68 1.38 -5.15
N THR A 31 13.61 0.16 -5.66
CA THR A 31 12.92 -0.19 -6.91
C THR A 31 11.42 -0.47 -6.74
N ALA A 32 10.92 -0.62 -5.51
CA ALA A 32 9.50 -0.88 -5.24
C ALA A 32 8.65 0.39 -5.17
N PHE A 33 9.29 1.55 -5.00
CA PHE A 33 8.62 2.83 -4.85
C PHE A 33 9.00 3.80 -5.97
N THR A 34 8.09 4.69 -6.31
CA THR A 34 8.37 5.79 -7.25
C THR A 34 9.16 6.92 -6.59
N SER A 35 8.92 7.17 -5.29
CA SER A 35 9.68 8.16 -4.52
C SER A 35 10.98 7.58 -3.99
N THR A 36 12.03 8.39 -3.93
CA THR A 36 13.33 7.99 -3.36
C THR A 36 13.42 8.31 -1.87
N PHE A 37 14.40 7.68 -1.20
CA PHE A 37 14.73 7.99 0.19
C PHE A 37 15.09 9.47 0.35
N GLU A 38 15.93 10.01 -0.54
CA GLU A 38 16.42 11.40 -0.48
C GLU A 38 15.27 12.41 -0.57
N GLU A 39 14.32 12.18 -1.49
CA GLU A 39 13.12 13.03 -1.61
C GLU A 39 12.29 13.05 -0.34
N ARG A 40 12.19 11.91 0.34
CA ARG A 40 11.32 11.76 1.52
C ARG A 40 12.01 12.09 2.84
N ALA A 41 13.33 11.90 2.93
CA ALA A 41 14.12 12.20 4.12
C ALA A 41 14.11 13.71 4.45
N THR A 42 14.01 14.56 3.43
CA THR A 42 13.91 16.04 3.61
C THR A 42 12.57 16.48 4.20
N LYS A 43 11.53 15.64 4.19
CA LYS A 43 10.21 16.01 4.69
C LYS A 43 10.19 15.99 6.22
N LEU A 44 9.74 17.11 6.80
CA LEU A 44 9.52 17.22 8.24
C LEU A 44 8.36 16.32 8.70
N VAL A 45 8.30 16.05 10.00
CA VAL A 45 7.26 15.16 10.59
C VAL A 45 5.85 15.68 10.32
N GLU A 46 5.65 16.99 10.26
CA GLU A 46 4.37 17.63 9.97
C GLU A 46 3.83 17.28 8.57
N TRP A 47 4.70 17.03 7.61
CA TRP A 47 4.28 16.54 6.28
C TRP A 47 3.68 15.14 6.39
N TRP A 48 4.28 14.28 7.22
CA TRP A 48 3.79 12.92 7.47
C TRP A 48 2.48 12.94 8.27
N THR A 49 2.39 13.84 9.26
CA THR A 49 1.16 14.08 10.04
C THR A 49 -0.01 14.45 9.13
N ARG A 50 0.19 15.43 8.22
CA ARG A 50 -0.85 15.82 7.25
C ARG A 50 -1.29 14.68 6.36
N ARG A 51 -0.39 13.78 5.98
CA ARG A 51 -0.74 12.59 5.20
C ARG A 51 -1.63 11.62 5.97
N LEU A 52 -1.43 11.48 7.26
CA LEU A 52 -2.29 10.63 8.11
C LEU A 52 -3.64 11.28 8.45
N GLN A 53 -3.71 12.61 8.39
CA GLN A 53 -4.94 13.39 8.63
C GLN A 53 -5.78 13.63 7.37
N ASP A 54 -5.29 13.26 6.19
CA ASP A 54 -5.98 13.46 4.93
C ASP A 54 -7.28 12.63 4.90
N PRO A 55 -8.47 13.29 4.86
CA PRO A 55 -9.75 12.59 4.93
C PRO A 55 -10.06 11.73 3.69
N THR A 56 -9.31 11.91 2.61
CA THR A 56 -9.47 11.14 1.37
C THR A 56 -8.67 9.83 1.40
N THR A 57 -8.00 9.55 2.51
CA THR A 57 -7.11 8.40 2.64
C THR A 57 -7.32 7.64 3.94
N VAL A 58 -7.03 6.35 3.91
CA VAL A 58 -6.94 5.50 5.09
C VAL A 58 -5.56 4.85 5.10
N THR A 59 -4.76 5.14 6.12
CA THR A 59 -3.45 4.49 6.29
C THR A 59 -3.54 3.47 7.41
N LEU A 60 -3.17 2.22 7.10
CA LEU A 60 -3.12 1.11 8.05
C LEU A 60 -1.69 0.85 8.48
N GLY A 61 -1.53 0.47 9.74
CA GLY A 61 -0.26 -0.01 10.31
C GLY A 61 -0.41 -1.40 10.87
N ALA A 62 0.56 -2.25 10.61
CA ALA A 62 0.72 -3.54 11.29
C ALA A 62 1.71 -3.39 12.43
N PHE A 63 1.36 -3.92 13.59
CA PHE A 63 2.15 -3.85 14.81
C PHE A 63 2.48 -5.26 15.29
N ASP A 64 3.70 -5.43 15.80
CA ASP A 64 4.13 -6.66 16.45
C ASP A 64 3.62 -6.76 17.91
N ALA A 65 3.96 -7.84 18.61
CA ALA A 65 3.57 -8.05 20.00
C ALA A 65 4.15 -7.01 20.98
N GLY A 66 5.19 -6.29 20.57
CA GLY A 66 5.83 -5.20 21.33
C GLY A 66 5.27 -3.82 20.97
N ASP A 67 4.17 -3.75 20.21
CA ASP A 67 3.55 -2.51 19.69
C ASP A 67 4.47 -1.68 18.80
N SER A 68 5.43 -2.34 18.13
CA SER A 68 6.28 -1.70 17.13
C SER A 68 5.60 -1.73 15.76
N LEU A 69 5.60 -0.61 15.04
CA LEU A 69 5.07 -0.52 13.69
C LEU A 69 6.01 -1.22 12.70
N ILE A 70 5.57 -2.34 12.13
CA ILE A 70 6.38 -3.23 11.28
C ILE A 70 5.92 -3.29 9.82
N GLY A 71 4.80 -2.68 9.49
CA GLY A 71 4.30 -2.62 8.11
C GLY A 71 3.18 -1.61 7.94
N THR A 72 2.90 -1.26 6.69
CA THR A 72 1.88 -0.28 6.33
C THR A 72 1.20 -0.61 5.01
N ALA A 73 -0.03 -0.13 4.85
CA ALA A 73 -0.77 -0.09 3.59
C ALA A 73 -1.66 1.15 3.61
N ARG A 74 -1.88 1.80 2.46
CA ARG A 74 -2.69 3.01 2.36
C ARG A 74 -3.69 2.89 1.22
N LEU A 75 -4.92 3.29 1.49
CA LEU A 75 -5.97 3.47 0.50
C LEU A 75 -6.13 4.97 0.21
N GLU A 76 -6.13 5.34 -1.05
CA GLU A 76 -6.34 6.71 -1.53
C GLU A 76 -7.59 6.75 -2.42
N ALA A 77 -8.61 7.50 -1.98
CA ALA A 77 -9.87 7.61 -2.72
C ALA A 77 -9.75 8.64 -3.85
N TYR A 78 -10.31 8.29 -5.01
CA TYR A 78 -10.42 9.23 -6.13
C TYR A 78 -11.45 10.32 -5.83
N GLN A 79 -11.12 11.58 -6.16
CA GLN A 79 -11.96 12.73 -5.80
C GLN A 79 -12.88 13.19 -6.93
N ARG A 80 -12.55 12.86 -8.19
CA ARG A 80 -13.37 13.25 -9.34
C ARG A 80 -14.68 12.44 -9.36
N THR A 81 -15.80 13.11 -9.59
CA THR A 81 -17.15 12.53 -9.50
C THR A 81 -17.31 11.19 -10.24
N ARG A 82 -16.73 11.07 -11.43
CA ARG A 82 -16.82 9.86 -12.25
C ARG A 82 -15.85 8.76 -11.86
N GLU A 83 -14.97 9.03 -10.91
CA GLU A 83 -13.93 8.09 -10.44
C GLU A 83 -14.10 7.72 -8.97
N ARG A 84 -15.03 8.33 -8.24
CA ARG A 84 -15.25 8.15 -6.79
C ARG A 84 -15.59 6.72 -6.37
N HIS A 85 -15.91 5.85 -7.31
CA HIS A 85 -16.13 4.42 -7.07
C HIS A 85 -14.83 3.62 -6.93
N LYS A 86 -13.67 4.29 -7.02
CA LYS A 86 -12.34 3.65 -6.99
C LYS A 86 -11.49 4.14 -5.83
N VAL A 87 -10.65 3.24 -5.33
CA VAL A 87 -9.52 3.57 -4.46
C VAL A 87 -8.23 2.98 -5.04
N THR A 88 -7.10 3.59 -4.73
CA THR A 88 -5.79 3.02 -5.03
C THR A 88 -5.13 2.54 -3.74
N LEU A 89 -4.62 1.31 -3.75
CA LEU A 89 -3.74 0.79 -2.70
C LEU A 89 -2.31 1.28 -2.99
N THR A 90 -1.74 1.99 -2.03
CA THR A 90 -0.39 2.57 -2.09
C THR A 90 0.39 2.29 -0.81
N ALA A 91 1.65 2.69 -0.76
CA ALA A 91 2.50 2.62 0.44
C ALA A 91 2.48 1.24 1.13
N MET A 92 2.34 0.17 0.36
CA MET A 92 2.40 -1.20 0.87
C MET A 92 3.85 -1.57 1.14
N TYR A 93 4.19 -1.73 2.40
CA TYR A 93 5.53 -2.12 2.84
C TYR A 93 5.48 -2.92 4.13
N VAL A 94 6.31 -3.94 4.24
CA VAL A 94 6.54 -4.72 5.45
C VAL A 94 8.05 -4.80 5.67
N MET A 95 8.49 -4.56 6.90
CA MET A 95 9.90 -4.69 7.27
C MET A 95 10.41 -6.08 6.90
N LYS A 96 11.61 -6.16 6.33
CA LYS A 96 12.21 -7.39 5.81
C LYS A 96 12.24 -8.52 6.85
N ASP A 97 12.53 -8.16 8.10
CA ASP A 97 12.62 -9.11 9.22
C ASP A 97 11.25 -9.74 9.57
N HIS A 98 10.14 -9.16 9.10
CA HIS A 98 8.76 -9.60 9.32
C HIS A 98 8.04 -10.08 8.04
N ALA A 99 8.74 -10.09 6.90
CA ALA A 99 8.13 -10.37 5.60
C ALA A 99 7.53 -11.78 5.47
N SER A 100 8.11 -12.77 6.16
CA SER A 100 7.65 -14.17 6.15
C SER A 100 6.49 -14.46 7.13
N GLY A 101 6.18 -13.52 8.05
CA GLY A 101 5.19 -13.71 9.13
C GLY A 101 3.73 -13.45 8.75
N GLY A 102 3.38 -13.40 7.47
CA GLY A 102 2.01 -13.14 7.03
C GLY A 102 1.52 -11.71 7.22
N VAL A 103 2.39 -10.79 7.65
CA VAL A 103 2.06 -9.36 7.90
C VAL A 103 1.45 -8.70 6.66
N GLY A 104 2.06 -8.90 5.50
CA GLY A 104 1.58 -8.34 4.24
C GLY A 104 0.18 -8.84 3.90
N ARG A 105 -0.13 -10.11 4.16
CA ARG A 105 -1.46 -10.66 3.96
C ARG A 105 -2.48 -10.04 4.91
N LYS A 106 -2.16 -9.90 6.20
CA LYS A 106 -3.04 -9.27 7.19
C LYS A 106 -3.34 -7.81 6.87
N LEU A 107 -2.30 -7.03 6.47
CA LEU A 107 -2.48 -5.66 6.00
C LEU A 107 -3.42 -5.57 4.80
N LEU A 108 -3.25 -6.47 3.84
CA LEU A 108 -4.04 -6.49 2.62
C LEU A 108 -5.49 -6.89 2.90
N ASP A 109 -5.72 -7.89 3.75
CA ASP A 109 -7.07 -8.30 4.17
C ASP A 109 -7.79 -7.15 4.90
N GLU A 110 -7.11 -6.40 5.78
CA GLU A 110 -7.69 -5.24 6.46
C GLU A 110 -7.91 -4.08 5.47
N ALA A 111 -7.02 -3.83 4.52
CA ALA A 111 -7.22 -2.83 3.47
C ALA A 111 -8.46 -3.14 2.62
N LEU A 112 -8.67 -4.41 2.27
CA LEU A 112 -9.89 -4.86 1.58
C LEU A 112 -11.14 -4.67 2.44
N SER A 113 -11.04 -4.94 3.73
CA SER A 113 -12.14 -4.72 4.70
C SER A 113 -12.48 -3.23 4.81
N GLU A 114 -11.48 -2.36 4.94
CA GLU A 114 -11.67 -0.91 4.96
C GLU A 114 -12.28 -0.38 3.66
N ALA A 115 -11.83 -0.87 2.50
CA ALA A 115 -12.41 -0.46 1.22
C ALA A 115 -13.91 -0.79 1.13
N ARG A 116 -14.37 -1.92 1.72
CA ARG A 116 -15.80 -2.28 1.79
C ARG A 116 -16.59 -1.35 2.71
N ARG A 117 -15.95 -0.76 3.72
CA ARG A 117 -16.59 0.20 4.64
C ARG A 117 -16.73 1.59 4.03
N LEU A 118 -15.93 1.90 3.00
CA LEU A 118 -16.01 3.18 2.29
C LEU A 118 -17.24 3.18 1.38
N ASN A 119 -18.10 4.19 1.56
CA ASN A 119 -19.34 4.28 0.81
C ASN A 119 -19.08 4.49 -0.69
N GLY A 120 -19.71 3.65 -1.52
CA GLY A 120 -19.67 3.77 -2.99
C GLY A 120 -18.37 3.30 -3.64
N ILE A 121 -17.47 2.65 -2.88
CA ILE A 121 -16.26 2.06 -3.47
C ILE A 121 -16.56 0.67 -4.03
N GLU A 122 -16.23 0.50 -5.30
CA GLU A 122 -16.48 -0.72 -6.08
C GLU A 122 -15.18 -1.42 -6.48
N ILE A 123 -14.11 -0.65 -6.71
CA ILE A 123 -12.86 -1.12 -7.30
C ILE A 123 -11.66 -0.66 -6.47
N ILE A 124 -10.70 -1.56 -6.30
CA ILE A 124 -9.36 -1.25 -5.80
C ILE A 124 -8.35 -1.44 -6.92
N ASN A 125 -7.57 -0.41 -7.18
CA ASN A 125 -6.43 -0.44 -8.08
C ASN A 125 -5.12 -0.46 -7.31
N LEU A 126 -4.06 -0.95 -7.92
CA LEU A 126 -2.69 -0.78 -7.47
C LEU A 126 -1.72 -0.81 -8.64
N THR A 127 -0.52 -0.31 -8.44
CA THR A 127 0.61 -0.53 -9.33
C THR A 127 1.73 -1.22 -8.55
N VAL A 128 2.45 -2.10 -9.20
CA VAL A 128 3.59 -2.82 -8.63
C VAL A 128 4.71 -2.95 -9.66
N THR A 129 5.96 -2.81 -9.24
CA THR A 129 7.11 -3.06 -10.14
C THR A 129 7.03 -4.51 -10.64
N ALA A 130 7.13 -4.70 -11.96
CA ALA A 130 6.92 -6.01 -12.58
C ALA A 130 7.84 -7.11 -12.03
N ASP A 131 9.06 -6.73 -11.66
CA ASP A 131 10.07 -7.66 -11.13
C ASP A 131 9.93 -7.93 -9.62
N ASN A 132 9.02 -7.23 -8.93
CA ASN A 132 8.70 -7.50 -7.53
C ASN A 132 7.76 -8.72 -7.44
N LEU A 133 8.27 -9.89 -7.78
CA LEU A 133 7.50 -11.13 -7.85
C LEU A 133 6.82 -11.52 -6.53
N PRO A 134 7.43 -11.32 -5.33
CA PRO A 134 6.75 -11.58 -4.07
C PRO A 134 5.47 -10.75 -3.90
N ALA A 135 5.51 -9.46 -4.22
CA ALA A 135 4.35 -8.58 -4.13
C ALA A 135 3.28 -8.94 -5.19
N VAL A 136 3.70 -9.19 -6.44
CA VAL A 136 2.78 -9.63 -7.51
C VAL A 136 2.04 -10.90 -7.11
N ARG A 137 2.75 -11.91 -6.56
CA ARG A 137 2.14 -13.15 -6.07
C ARG A 137 1.18 -12.91 -4.91
N LEU A 138 1.53 -12.02 -3.97
CA LEU A 138 0.67 -11.67 -2.85
C LEU A 138 -0.65 -11.07 -3.34
N TYR A 139 -0.59 -10.07 -4.23
CA TYR A 139 -1.78 -9.42 -4.79
C TYR A 139 -2.64 -10.40 -5.60
N SER A 140 -2.01 -11.23 -6.45
CA SER A 140 -2.73 -12.24 -7.23
C SER A 140 -3.47 -13.25 -6.35
N LYS A 141 -2.86 -13.70 -5.25
CA LYS A 141 -3.49 -14.62 -4.28
C LYS A 141 -4.73 -14.05 -3.59
N VAL A 142 -4.87 -12.73 -3.51
CA VAL A 142 -6.07 -12.08 -2.96
C VAL A 142 -7.01 -11.56 -4.05
N GLY A 143 -6.82 -11.99 -5.28
CA GLY A 143 -7.75 -11.77 -6.39
C GLY A 143 -7.50 -10.52 -7.23
N PHE A 144 -6.35 -9.84 -7.08
CA PHE A 144 -5.97 -8.80 -8.03
C PHE A 144 -5.57 -9.42 -9.37
N GLN A 145 -6.00 -8.78 -10.45
CA GLN A 145 -5.73 -9.14 -11.83
C GLN A 145 -4.95 -8.03 -12.52
N THR A 146 -3.95 -8.40 -13.31
CA THR A 146 -3.22 -7.45 -14.14
C THR A 146 -4.06 -7.06 -15.35
N PHE A 147 -4.23 -5.76 -15.59
CA PHE A 147 -4.93 -5.23 -16.76
C PHE A 147 -4.05 -4.37 -17.66
N GLY A 148 -2.82 -4.07 -17.24
CA GLY A 148 -1.90 -3.30 -18.03
C GLY A 148 -0.46 -3.41 -17.55
N ARG A 149 0.48 -3.13 -18.46
CA ARG A 149 1.92 -3.02 -18.17
C ARG A 149 2.41 -1.68 -18.69
N GLU A 150 2.96 -0.87 -17.80
CA GLU A 150 3.60 0.41 -18.12
C GLU A 150 5.09 0.16 -18.34
N ILE A 151 5.50 0.26 -19.61
CA ILE A 151 6.87 0.03 -20.02
C ILE A 151 7.74 1.22 -19.57
N ARG A 152 8.90 0.92 -18.96
CA ARG A 152 9.88 1.91 -18.49
C ARG A 152 9.26 2.93 -17.51
N ALA A 153 8.39 2.47 -16.65
CA ALA A 153 7.64 3.29 -15.68
C ALA A 153 8.53 3.95 -14.61
N ILE A 154 9.65 3.33 -14.28
CA ILE A 154 10.64 3.86 -13.34
C ILE A 154 12.01 3.89 -14.02
N LYS A 155 12.70 5.01 -13.91
CA LYS A 155 14.10 5.14 -14.33
C LYS A 155 15.00 5.11 -13.10
N THR A 156 15.92 4.15 -13.05
CA THR A 156 16.98 4.06 -12.05
C THR A 156 18.34 4.33 -12.70
N PRO A 157 19.41 4.57 -11.94
CA PRO A 157 20.75 4.60 -12.49
C PRO A 157 21.08 3.27 -13.21
N GLY A 158 21.18 3.29 -14.53
CA GLY A 158 21.55 2.13 -15.35
C GLY A 158 20.42 1.19 -15.78
N ALA A 159 19.16 1.42 -15.36
CA ALA A 159 18.04 0.55 -15.73
C ALA A 159 16.70 1.28 -15.84
N TYR A 160 15.76 0.66 -16.54
CA TYR A 160 14.35 1.01 -16.52
C TYR A 160 13.56 -0.17 -15.98
N LEU A 161 12.56 0.12 -15.16
CA LEU A 161 11.66 -0.88 -14.58
C LEU A 161 10.24 -0.65 -15.09
N ASP A 162 9.54 -1.73 -15.39
CA ASP A 162 8.14 -1.69 -15.77
C ASP A 162 7.26 -1.77 -14.54
N LYS A 163 6.02 -1.26 -14.63
CA LYS A 163 4.97 -1.47 -13.63
C LYS A 163 3.85 -2.32 -14.21
N LEU A 164 3.32 -3.19 -13.38
CA LEU A 164 2.03 -3.83 -13.62
C LEU A 164 0.93 -2.98 -12.97
N HIS A 165 -0.14 -2.74 -13.71
CA HIS A 165 -1.38 -2.16 -13.21
C HIS A 165 -2.34 -3.30 -12.89
N MET A 166 -2.75 -3.38 -11.64
CA MET A 166 -3.63 -4.44 -11.17
C MET A 166 -4.89 -3.84 -10.56
N TRP A 167 -5.98 -4.60 -10.62
CA TRP A 167 -7.27 -4.22 -10.06
C TRP A 167 -8.00 -5.42 -9.49
N ARG A 168 -8.96 -5.16 -8.62
CA ARG A 168 -9.98 -6.14 -8.23
C ARG A 168 -11.26 -5.43 -7.81
N PRO A 169 -12.43 -6.11 -7.89
CA PRO A 169 -13.65 -5.63 -7.25
C PRO A 169 -13.51 -5.70 -5.72
N VAL A 170 -14.19 -4.79 -5.03
CA VAL A 170 -14.25 -4.78 -3.55
C VAL A 170 -15.11 -5.90 -3.03
N SER A 171 -16.26 -6.17 -3.66
CA SER A 171 -17.17 -7.27 -3.32
C SER A 171 -17.07 -8.42 -4.33
N ALA A 172 -17.47 -9.63 -3.89
CA ALA A 172 -17.56 -10.79 -4.76
C ALA A 172 -18.72 -10.71 -5.77
N ASP A 173 -19.71 -9.83 -5.51
CA ASP A 173 -20.92 -9.67 -6.34
C ASP A 173 -20.71 -8.74 -7.54
N TYR A 174 -19.49 -8.29 -7.77
CA TYR A 174 -19.16 -7.48 -8.93
C TYR A 174 -19.25 -8.33 -10.21
N VAL A 175 -20.36 -8.19 -10.91
CA VAL A 175 -20.52 -8.77 -12.25
C VAL A 175 -19.87 -7.80 -13.24
N THR A 176 -18.82 -8.22 -13.91
CA THR A 176 -18.29 -7.54 -15.09
C THR A 176 -19.39 -7.45 -16.12
N GLN A 177 -20.02 -6.30 -16.24
CA GLN A 177 -20.88 -6.01 -17.41
C GLN A 177 -19.92 -5.92 -18.60
N GLY A 178 -19.93 -6.97 -19.42
CA GLY A 178 -19.17 -7.07 -20.65
C GLY A 178 -19.72 -6.14 -21.74
#